data_08e8ca9a0610279708ec52ef1cc6ff20
#
_entry.id   08e8ca9a0610279708ec52ef1cc6ff20
#
_cell.length_a   1.000
_cell.length_b   1.000
_cell.length_c   1.000
_cell.angle_alpha   90.00
_cell.angle_beta   90.00
_cell.angle_gamma   90.00
#
_symmetry.space_group_name_H-M   'P 1'
#
loop_
_entity.id
_entity.type
_entity.pdbx_description
1 polymer ?
#
loop_
_entity_poly.entity_id
_entity_poly.type
_entity_poly.pdbx_seq_one_letter_code
_entity_poly.pdbx_strand_id
1 'polypeptide(L)'
;MAMPVNYVKLGERVRARREKARMTQAELASAADISTQHISNIENAKTKVSLERIVDIANILNCSVDELLCDSLIKAKVIYMNEVAGLIESFSDAEMRALPEFLRSYSHISKLLESHIQRNDV
;
A
#
# COMPACT_ATOMS: atom_id res chain seq x y z
N MET A 1 3.84 -22.18 10.46
CA MET A 1 4.33 -21.06 11.27
C MET A 1 3.53 -19.81 10.94
N ALA A 2 2.91 -19.19 11.94
CA ALA A 2 2.14 -17.97 11.72
C ALA A 2 3.11 -16.79 11.49
N MET A 3 2.81 -15.97 10.47
CA MET A 3 3.56 -14.73 10.25
C MET A 3 2.79 -13.57 10.87
N PRO A 4 3.45 -12.76 11.69
CA PRO A 4 2.77 -11.63 12.34
C PRO A 4 2.38 -10.56 11.33
N VAL A 5 1.33 -9.81 11.65
CA VAL A 5 0.96 -8.62 10.89
C VAL A 5 2.02 -7.55 11.13
N ASN A 6 2.45 -6.89 10.06
CA ASN A 6 3.39 -5.79 10.15
C ASN A 6 2.63 -4.48 10.45
N TYR A 7 2.41 -4.21 11.72
CA TYR A 7 1.66 -3.02 12.16
C TYR A 7 2.36 -1.70 11.84
N VAL A 8 3.69 -1.71 11.76
CA VAL A 8 4.46 -0.51 11.38
C VAL A 8 4.14 -0.12 9.93
N LYS A 9 4.22 -1.08 9.01
CA LYS A 9 3.90 -0.85 7.60
C LYS A 9 2.43 -0.54 7.39
N LEU A 10 1.54 -1.21 8.12
CA LEU A 10 0.11 -0.92 8.09
C LEU A 10 -0.15 0.54 8.48
N GLY A 11 0.43 0.99 9.58
CA GLY A 11 0.29 2.37 10.06
C GLY A 11 0.83 3.38 9.05
N GLU A 12 1.98 3.12 8.45
CA GLU A 12 2.56 3.96 7.40
C GLU A 12 1.62 4.05 6.17
N ARG A 13 1.01 2.95 5.79
CA ARG A 13 0.07 2.92 4.64
C ARG A 13 -1.22 3.65 4.95
N VAL A 14 -1.75 3.53 6.15
CA VAL A 14 -2.91 4.30 6.60
C VAL A 14 -2.60 5.79 6.51
N ARG A 15 -1.46 6.20 7.04
CA ARG A 15 -1.04 7.60 6.99
C ARG A 15 -0.88 8.10 5.56
N ALA A 16 -0.19 7.33 4.71
CA ALA A 16 0.04 7.71 3.31
C ALA A 16 -1.29 7.88 2.56
N ARG A 17 -2.24 6.98 2.76
CA ARG A 17 -3.57 7.08 2.14
C ARG A 17 -4.37 8.25 2.68
N ARG A 18 -4.28 8.50 3.98
CA ARG A 18 -4.93 9.66 4.61
C ARG A 18 -4.40 10.96 4.02
N GLU A 19 -3.09 11.11 3.93
CA GLU A 19 -2.45 12.29 3.35
C GLU A 19 -2.81 12.48 1.88
N LYS A 20 -2.85 11.39 1.13
CA LYS A 20 -3.28 11.40 -0.28
C LYS A 20 -4.72 11.87 -0.43
N ALA A 21 -5.59 11.51 0.50
CA ALA A 21 -6.97 11.95 0.56
C ALA A 21 -7.12 13.37 1.12
N ARG A 22 -6.02 14.01 1.52
CA ARG A 22 -5.98 15.36 2.12
C ARG A 22 -6.82 15.45 3.39
N MET A 23 -6.79 14.39 4.19
CA MET A 23 -7.48 14.34 5.47
C MET A 23 -6.49 14.52 6.62
N THR A 24 -6.93 15.23 7.66
CA THR A 24 -6.20 15.27 8.93
C THR A 24 -6.51 14.01 9.73
N GLN A 25 -5.70 13.73 10.75
CA GLN A 25 -5.99 12.63 11.69
C GLN A 25 -7.36 12.82 12.34
N ALA A 26 -7.70 14.06 12.70
CA ALA A 26 -9.00 14.37 13.32
C ALA A 26 -10.16 14.08 12.36
N GLU A 27 -10.02 14.42 11.08
CA GLU A 27 -11.05 14.14 10.08
C GLU A 27 -11.25 12.64 9.86
N LEU A 28 -10.17 11.88 9.76
CA LEU A 28 -10.27 10.41 9.66
C LEU A 28 -10.89 9.81 10.92
N ALA A 29 -10.48 10.28 12.08
CA ALA A 29 -11.02 9.81 13.36
C ALA A 29 -12.53 10.07 13.45
N SER A 30 -12.96 11.27 13.07
CA SER A 30 -14.39 11.63 13.04
C SER A 30 -15.18 10.72 12.11
N ALA A 31 -14.67 10.47 10.90
CA ALA A 31 -15.32 9.60 9.92
C ALA A 31 -15.41 8.15 10.40
N ALA A 32 -14.42 7.67 11.15
CA ALA A 32 -14.38 6.31 11.68
C ALA A 32 -15.04 6.18 13.06
N ASP A 33 -15.56 7.27 13.62
CA ASP A 33 -16.17 7.32 14.96
C ASP A 33 -15.24 6.81 16.06
N ILE A 34 -13.98 7.24 16.02
CA ILE A 34 -12.96 6.95 17.03
C ILE A 34 -12.20 8.23 17.37
N SER A 35 -11.37 8.18 18.41
CA SER A 35 -10.59 9.35 18.82
C SER A 35 -9.42 9.61 17.88
N THR A 36 -8.99 10.88 17.80
CA THR A 36 -7.79 11.28 17.07
C THR A 36 -6.55 10.55 17.61
N GLN A 37 -6.49 10.37 18.94
CA GLN A 37 -5.40 9.63 19.57
C GLN A 37 -5.35 8.18 19.09
N HIS A 38 -6.51 7.56 18.88
CA HIS A 38 -6.57 6.18 18.35
C HIS A 38 -6.00 6.10 16.94
N ILE A 39 -6.34 7.07 16.06
CA ILE A 39 -5.75 7.14 14.71
C ILE A 39 -4.23 7.33 14.81
N SER A 40 -3.76 8.23 15.66
CA SER A 40 -2.32 8.43 15.86
C SER A 40 -1.63 7.13 16.31
N ASN A 41 -2.23 6.40 17.23
CA ASN A 41 -1.70 5.13 17.73
C ASN A 41 -1.64 4.07 16.62
N ILE A 42 -2.64 4.02 15.73
CA ILE A 42 -2.66 3.11 14.57
C ILE A 42 -1.52 3.47 13.62
N GLU A 43 -1.39 4.74 13.25
CA GLU A 43 -0.37 5.21 12.31
C GLU A 43 1.06 5.01 12.83
N ASN A 44 1.25 5.07 14.15
CA ASN A 44 2.55 4.91 14.79
C ASN A 44 2.79 3.49 15.34
N ALA A 45 1.90 2.55 15.03
CA ALA A 45 1.99 1.15 15.45
C ALA A 45 2.06 0.95 16.98
N LYS A 46 1.43 1.85 17.73
CA LYS A 46 1.37 1.76 19.20
C LYS A 46 0.23 0.88 19.69
N THR A 47 -0.67 0.47 18.80
CA THR A 47 -1.80 -0.40 19.11
C THR A 47 -2.02 -1.40 17.99
N LYS A 48 -2.57 -2.56 18.33
CA LYS A 48 -3.03 -3.54 17.35
C LYS A 48 -4.45 -3.17 16.96
N VAL A 49 -4.63 -2.71 15.72
CA VAL A 49 -5.92 -2.31 15.21
C VAL A 49 -6.79 -3.53 14.92
N SER A 50 -8.09 -3.46 15.25
CA SER A 50 -9.03 -4.55 14.97
C SER A 50 -9.33 -4.64 13.48
N LEU A 51 -9.76 -5.82 13.02
CA LEU A 51 -10.17 -6.05 11.65
C LEU A 51 -11.30 -5.12 11.23
N GLU A 52 -12.28 -4.90 12.12
CA GLU A 52 -13.40 -3.99 11.85
C GLU A 52 -12.93 -2.57 11.58
N ARG A 53 -11.97 -2.09 12.36
CA ARG A 53 -11.39 -0.75 12.19
C ARG A 53 -10.61 -0.64 10.87
N ILE A 54 -9.90 -1.69 10.48
CA ILE A 54 -9.19 -1.74 9.20
C ILE A 54 -10.19 -1.61 8.04
N VAL A 55 -11.30 -2.32 8.11
CA VAL A 55 -12.35 -2.26 7.09
C VAL A 55 -12.96 -0.86 7.03
N ASP A 56 -13.28 -0.26 8.17
CA ASP A 56 -13.82 1.10 8.25
C ASP A 56 -12.85 2.12 7.63
N ILE A 57 -11.59 2.05 8.00
CA ILE A 57 -10.54 2.94 7.50
C ILE A 57 -10.37 2.78 5.99
N ALA A 58 -10.31 1.55 5.50
CA ALA A 58 -10.20 1.27 4.06
C ALA A 58 -11.37 1.86 3.29
N ASN A 59 -12.59 1.72 3.79
CA ASN A 59 -13.79 2.29 3.16
C ASN A 59 -13.74 3.82 3.13
N ILE A 60 -13.32 4.46 4.22
CA ILE A 60 -13.20 5.92 4.30
C ILE A 60 -12.14 6.44 3.35
N LEU A 61 -10.98 5.77 3.29
CA LEU A 61 -9.87 6.16 2.44
C LEU A 61 -10.01 5.70 0.99
N ASN A 62 -11.09 4.99 0.68
CA ASN A 62 -11.39 4.47 -0.66
C ASN A 62 -10.24 3.60 -1.21
N CYS A 63 -9.76 2.70 -0.38
CA CYS A 63 -8.75 1.72 -0.76
C CYS A 63 -9.17 0.32 -0.30
N SER A 64 -8.50 -0.70 -0.80
CA SER A 64 -8.78 -2.07 -0.36
C SER A 64 -8.03 -2.38 0.94
N VAL A 65 -8.57 -3.33 1.71
CA VAL A 65 -7.87 -3.87 2.89
C VAL A 65 -6.55 -4.53 2.46
N ASP A 66 -6.53 -5.17 1.29
CA ASP A 66 -5.33 -5.81 0.73
C ASP A 66 -4.19 -4.80 0.53
N GLU A 67 -4.49 -3.59 0.07
CA GLU A 67 -3.49 -2.52 -0.07
C GLU A 67 -2.86 -2.13 1.27
N LEU A 68 -3.66 -2.08 2.32
CA LEU A 68 -3.16 -1.75 3.65
C LEU A 68 -2.33 -2.87 4.28
N LEU A 69 -2.65 -4.12 3.96
CA LEU A 69 -2.03 -5.31 4.53
C LEU A 69 -1.00 -5.98 3.63
N CYS A 70 -0.68 -5.41 2.46
CA CYS A 70 0.14 -6.08 1.46
C CYS A 70 1.52 -6.51 1.98
N ASP A 71 2.10 -5.78 2.92
CA ASP A 71 3.39 -6.14 3.53
C ASP A 71 3.28 -7.33 4.50
N SER A 72 2.08 -7.67 4.92
CA SER A 72 1.80 -8.77 5.84
C SER A 72 1.28 -10.02 5.15
N LEU A 73 0.92 -9.93 3.87
CA LEU A 73 0.37 -11.04 3.10
C LEU A 73 1.48 -11.81 2.40
N ILE A 74 1.54 -13.11 2.62
CA ILE A 74 2.53 -13.99 1.99
C ILE A 74 2.42 -13.94 0.46
N LYS A 75 1.20 -13.78 -0.06
CA LYS A 75 0.92 -13.77 -1.50
C LYS A 75 0.66 -12.36 -2.06
N ALA A 76 1.22 -11.32 -1.42
CA ALA A 76 1.04 -9.94 -1.88
C ALA A 76 1.46 -9.74 -3.34
N LYS A 77 2.57 -10.37 -3.76
CA LYS A 77 3.04 -10.34 -5.15
C LYS A 77 2.01 -10.88 -6.13
N VAL A 78 1.25 -11.91 -5.75
CA VAL A 78 0.20 -12.49 -6.60
C VAL A 78 -0.93 -11.49 -6.80
N ILE A 79 -1.29 -10.72 -5.78
CA ILE A 79 -2.30 -9.65 -5.89
C ILE A 79 -1.87 -8.63 -6.94
N TYR A 80 -0.63 -8.15 -6.87
CA TYR A 80 -0.10 -7.19 -7.85
C TYR A 80 0.00 -7.79 -9.25
N MET A 81 0.37 -9.07 -9.36
CA MET A 81 0.39 -9.76 -10.65
C MET A 81 -0.99 -9.82 -11.29
N ASN A 82 -2.04 -10.05 -10.49
CA ASN A 82 -3.42 -10.05 -10.98
C ASN A 82 -3.86 -8.66 -11.45
N GLU A 83 -3.46 -7.61 -10.75
CA GLU A 83 -3.72 -6.23 -11.16
C GLU A 83 -3.05 -5.92 -12.49
N VAL A 84 -1.78 -6.31 -12.64
CA VAL A 84 -1.02 -6.12 -13.89
C VAL A 84 -1.68 -6.90 -15.03
N ALA A 85 -2.10 -8.14 -14.79
CA ALA A 85 -2.81 -8.95 -15.78
C ALA A 85 -4.07 -8.24 -16.27
N GLY A 86 -4.84 -7.63 -15.36
CA GLY A 86 -6.02 -6.85 -15.72
C GLY A 86 -5.70 -5.64 -16.61
N LEU A 87 -4.60 -4.95 -16.31
CA LEU A 87 -4.18 -3.77 -17.06
C LEU A 87 -3.76 -4.10 -18.49
N ILE A 88 -3.13 -5.26 -18.72
CA ILE A 88 -2.64 -5.66 -20.04
C ILE A 88 -3.66 -6.46 -20.87
N GLU A 89 -4.82 -6.76 -20.29
CA GLU A 89 -5.86 -7.56 -20.94
C GLU A 89 -6.35 -6.93 -22.24
N SER A 90 -6.38 -5.61 -22.33
CA SER A 90 -6.78 -4.86 -23.51
C SER A 90 -5.65 -4.58 -24.50
N PHE A 91 -4.44 -5.03 -24.22
CA PHE A 91 -3.29 -4.77 -25.08
C PHE A 91 -3.41 -5.55 -26.41
N SER A 92 -2.99 -4.89 -27.49
CA SER A 92 -2.87 -5.52 -28.81
C SER A 92 -1.68 -6.49 -28.83
N ASP A 93 -1.63 -7.34 -29.85
CA ASP A 93 -0.49 -8.24 -30.06
C ASP A 93 0.85 -7.46 -30.19
N ALA A 94 0.81 -6.30 -30.85
CA ALA A 94 1.98 -5.45 -30.99
C ALA A 94 2.44 -4.89 -29.64
N GLU A 95 1.51 -4.42 -28.82
CA GLU A 95 1.78 -3.93 -27.46
C GLU A 95 2.34 -5.06 -26.58
N MET A 96 1.76 -6.25 -26.67
CA MET A 96 2.24 -7.41 -25.90
C MET A 96 3.64 -7.83 -26.32
N ARG A 97 3.99 -7.72 -27.60
CA ARG A 97 5.35 -8.01 -28.07
C ARG A 97 6.39 -7.03 -27.55
N ALA A 98 6.02 -5.76 -27.41
CA ALA A 98 6.90 -4.71 -26.91
C ALA A 98 7.05 -4.72 -25.38
N LEU A 99 6.09 -5.30 -24.67
CA LEU A 99 6.03 -5.23 -23.21
C LEU A 99 7.25 -5.81 -22.49
N PRO A 100 7.79 -6.99 -22.85
CA PRO A 100 8.97 -7.54 -22.17
C PRO A 100 10.18 -6.61 -22.17
N GLU A 101 10.43 -5.93 -23.27
CA GLU A 101 11.55 -4.99 -23.39
C GLU A 101 11.32 -3.77 -22.48
N PHE A 102 10.11 -3.24 -22.47
CA PHE A 102 9.72 -2.15 -21.59
C PHE A 102 9.92 -2.54 -20.11
N LEU A 103 9.49 -3.74 -19.72
CA LEU A 103 9.63 -4.23 -18.36
C LEU A 103 11.09 -4.39 -17.94
N ARG A 104 11.97 -4.86 -18.83
CA ARG A 104 13.40 -4.95 -18.56
C ARG A 104 13.99 -3.57 -18.32
N SER A 105 13.64 -2.59 -19.15
CA SER A 105 14.09 -1.20 -19.02
C SER A 105 13.59 -0.60 -17.71
N TYR A 106 12.33 -0.82 -17.35
CA TYR A 106 11.76 -0.37 -16.09
C TYR A 106 12.51 -0.96 -14.89
N SER A 107 12.75 -2.27 -14.91
CA SER A 107 13.47 -2.96 -13.83
C SER A 107 14.88 -2.39 -13.64
N HIS A 108 15.58 -2.13 -14.72
CA HIS A 108 16.92 -1.54 -14.69
C HIS A 108 16.91 -0.13 -14.08
N ILE A 109 16.02 0.73 -14.56
CA ILE A 109 15.85 2.11 -14.07
C ILE A 109 15.46 2.10 -12.59
N SER A 110 14.53 1.26 -12.20
CA SER A 110 14.05 1.14 -10.81
C SER A 110 15.19 0.78 -9.86
N LYS A 111 16.04 -0.17 -10.24
CA LYS A 111 17.20 -0.57 -9.43
C LYS A 111 18.23 0.54 -9.31
N LEU A 112 18.46 1.31 -10.37
CA LEU A 112 19.35 2.47 -10.34
C LEU A 112 18.83 3.55 -9.40
N LEU A 113 17.53 3.83 -9.43
CA LEU A 113 16.90 4.80 -8.54
C LEU A 113 16.97 4.38 -7.08
N GLU A 114 16.71 3.11 -6.77
CA GLU A 114 16.83 2.57 -5.42
C GLU A 114 18.26 2.72 -4.88
N SER A 115 19.27 2.38 -5.67
CA SER A 115 20.66 2.51 -5.25
C SER A 115 21.08 3.97 -5.04
N HIS A 116 20.50 4.89 -5.81
CA HIS A 116 20.76 6.33 -5.67
C HIS A 116 20.12 6.87 -4.38
N ILE A 117 18.90 6.48 -4.09
CA ILE A 117 18.19 6.86 -2.87
C ILE A 117 18.94 6.36 -1.63
N GLN A 118 19.40 5.10 -1.63
CA GLN A 118 20.16 4.53 -0.53
C GLN A 118 21.47 5.26 -0.25
N ARG A 119 22.14 5.80 -1.29
CA ARG A 119 23.36 6.57 -1.15
C ARG A 119 23.12 7.94 -0.51
N ASN A 120 21.95 8.50 -0.67
CA ASN A 120 21.60 9.84 -0.17
C ASN A 120 21.03 9.82 1.26
N ASP A 121 20.71 8.64 1.77
CA ASP A 121 20.16 8.45 3.12
C ASP A 121 21.25 8.22 4.19
N VAL A 122 22.50 8.43 3.85
CA VAL A 122 23.62 8.27 4.78
C VAL A 122 24.05 9.62 5.37
#